data_ce69a6296a0ee141ef0ab7b722942b64
#
_entry.id   ce69a6296a0ee141ef0ab7b722942b64
#
_cell.length_a   1.000
_cell.length_b   1.000
_cell.length_c   1.000
_cell.angle_alpha   90.00
_cell.angle_beta   90.00
_cell.angle_gamma   90.00
#
_symmetry.space_group_name_H-M   'P 1'
#
loop_
_entity.id
_entity.type
_entity.pdbx_description
1 polymer ?
#
loop_
_entity_poly.entity_id
_entity_poly.type
_entity_poly.pdbx_seq_one_letter_code
_entity_poly.pdbx_strand_id
1 'polypeptide(L)'
;MRRSGEADGDRIGSIRENGMKAKVAGRLTALALCAGATVAAAKDTQLNVYNWSDYIAKDTIPNFEKQTGVKVRYDNYDSDDTLQAKLLTGNSGYDIVVPTSNYAGKQIQAGIFAPLDKSKLPNLKYLDPQLMALVAGADPGNKYVVPWAYGTTGLGYNVDKAQKILGKVPLDNWDILFKPENISKLKTCGVSVLDAPDQMFAATLHYIGKDPMSTNPADYQAAMQVLKKIRPYITQFNSSGYINDMVGGDICFAFGWSGDVVIAKHRALEAKKPYKLEYYVPKGGAPVWFDVMAIPKDAKNKDAALQWINYIEDPKVHAAITNAVYYPSANAEARKYVRPDVANDPAVYPHPDVVKTLFLLKPLPPEIQRLQTRLWTELKSGR
;
A
#
# COMPACT_ATOMS: atom_id res chain seq x y z
N MET A 1 55.45 38.65 -2.46
CA MET A 1 55.38 40.04 -2.93
C MET A 1 54.22 40.68 -2.26
N ARG A 2 54.41 41.43 -1.18
CA ARG A 2 54.48 42.90 -1.12
C ARG A 2 53.15 43.52 -1.51
N ARG A 3 52.44 44.34 -0.79
CA ARG A 3 52.63 45.27 0.38
C ARG A 3 51.26 45.99 0.48
N SER A 4 50.67 46.18 1.64
CA SER A 4 50.75 47.35 2.56
C SER A 4 50.02 48.62 2.05
N GLY A 5 49.19 49.30 2.84
CA GLY A 5 49.40 50.19 3.92
C GLY A 5 48.02 50.73 4.34
N GLU A 6 47.64 50.85 5.65
CA GLU A 6 47.97 52.02 6.52
C GLU A 6 47.60 53.37 5.93
N ALA A 7 47.00 54.32 6.62
CA ALA A 7 46.74 54.68 7.99
C ALA A 7 45.88 55.97 7.91
N ASP A 8 45.15 56.27 8.87
CA ASP A 8 45.37 57.21 10.03
C ASP A 8 44.59 58.53 9.96
N GLY A 9 44.13 59.04 11.10
CA GLY A 9 43.92 60.45 11.33
C GLY A 9 42.64 60.89 12.04
N ASP A 10 42.59 60.70 13.28
CA ASP A 10 42.37 61.56 14.47
C ASP A 10 41.96 63.02 14.29
N ARG A 11 41.02 63.51 15.14
CA ARG A 11 41.01 64.73 15.98
C ARG A 11 39.59 65.11 16.42
N ILE A 12 39.25 64.89 17.68
CA ILE A 12 39.26 65.78 18.88
C ILE A 12 38.72 67.23 18.65
N GLY A 13 37.77 67.59 19.54
CA GLY A 13 37.37 68.97 19.87
C GLY A 13 35.94 69.08 20.43
N SER A 14 35.75 69.02 21.60
CA SER A 14 35.57 69.66 22.93
C SER A 14 34.76 70.97 22.97
N ILE A 15 33.87 70.96 23.98
CA ILE A 15 33.43 72.05 24.88
C ILE A 15 32.30 73.02 24.37
N ARG A 16 31.13 73.05 25.03
CA ARG A 16 30.81 73.82 26.25
C ARG A 16 29.31 73.74 26.62
N GLU A 17 29.11 73.70 27.90
CA GLU A 17 27.87 73.90 28.63
C GLU A 17 27.24 75.27 28.40
N ASN A 18 25.91 75.35 28.47
CA ASN A 18 25.23 76.33 29.31
C ASN A 18 23.78 75.95 29.49
N GLY A 19 23.39 75.95 30.76
CA GLY A 19 22.05 75.69 31.21
C GLY A 19 21.13 76.87 31.14
N MET A 20 19.85 76.65 31.17
CA MET A 20 18.86 77.46 31.91
C MET A 20 17.53 76.72 32.07
N LYS A 21 16.94 77.01 33.20
CA LYS A 21 15.78 76.40 33.83
C LYS A 21 14.43 76.64 33.18
N ALA A 22 13.53 75.72 33.49
CA ALA A 22 12.09 75.84 33.81
C ALA A 22 11.06 75.78 32.66
N LYS A 23 10.17 74.80 32.69
CA LYS A 23 8.81 74.93 33.28
C LYS A 23 8.05 73.60 33.05
N VAL A 24 7.41 73.19 34.11
CA VAL A 24 6.46 72.06 34.21
C VAL A 24 5.24 72.35 33.33
N ALA A 25 4.88 71.43 32.48
CA ALA A 25 3.50 71.28 31.98
C ALA A 25 3.25 69.80 31.68
N GLY A 26 2.42 69.17 32.52
CA GLY A 26 2.04 67.78 32.38
C GLY A 26 1.27 67.52 31.08
N ARG A 27 1.68 66.48 30.43
CA ARG A 27 0.87 65.82 29.41
C ARG A 27 0.90 64.35 29.70
N LEU A 28 -0.27 63.82 30.09
CA LEU A 28 -0.56 62.37 30.12
C LEU A 28 -0.32 61.81 28.74
N THR A 29 0.71 60.98 28.60
CA THR A 29 0.94 60.19 27.41
C THR A 29 0.35 58.81 27.70
N ALA A 30 -0.79 58.51 27.08
CA ALA A 30 -1.37 57.17 27.08
C ALA A 30 -0.39 56.21 26.38
N LEU A 31 0.17 55.28 27.12
CA LEU A 31 0.89 54.13 26.56
C LEU A 31 -0.14 53.19 25.92
N ALA A 32 -0.27 53.23 24.59
CA ALA A 32 -0.94 52.21 23.85
C ALA A 32 -0.04 50.96 23.86
N LEU A 33 -0.38 49.98 24.72
CA LEU A 33 0.15 48.61 24.60
C LEU A 33 -0.37 48.02 23.28
N CYS A 34 0.43 48.07 22.22
CA CYS A 34 0.27 47.19 21.07
C CYS A 34 0.63 45.76 21.55
N ALA A 35 -0.41 45.03 21.96
CA ALA A 35 -0.30 43.58 22.08
C ALA A 35 -0.05 43.02 20.66
N GLY A 36 1.21 42.91 20.30
CA GLY A 36 1.63 42.14 19.12
C GLY A 36 1.22 40.70 19.30
N ALA A 37 0.08 40.34 18.74
CA ALA A 37 -0.25 38.94 18.54
C ALA A 37 0.85 38.35 17.63
N THR A 38 1.84 37.72 18.23
CA THR A 38 2.73 36.80 17.49
C THR A 38 1.84 35.69 16.95
N VAL A 39 1.43 35.81 15.71
CA VAL A 39 0.94 34.69 14.94
C VAL A 39 2.12 33.71 14.88
N ALA A 40 2.16 32.75 15.80
CA ALA A 40 3.05 31.61 15.68
C ALA A 40 2.71 31.02 14.32
N ALA A 41 3.61 31.16 13.34
CA ALA A 41 3.50 30.44 12.09
C ALA A 41 3.38 28.97 12.46
N ALA A 42 2.19 28.41 12.24
CA ALA A 42 1.97 26.98 12.42
C ALA A 42 3.01 26.30 11.53
N LYS A 43 3.94 25.59 12.15
CA LYS A 43 4.94 24.81 11.44
C LYS A 43 4.15 23.86 10.55
N ASP A 44 4.30 23.98 9.22
CA ASP A 44 3.61 23.11 8.28
C ASP A 44 3.84 21.67 8.72
N THR A 45 2.79 21.03 9.24
CA THR A 45 2.87 19.64 9.69
C THR A 45 2.94 18.79 8.44
N GLN A 46 4.03 18.03 8.28
CA GLN A 46 4.20 17.10 7.17
C GLN A 46 3.87 15.69 7.63
N LEU A 47 2.96 15.04 6.92
CA LEU A 47 2.65 13.62 7.08
C LEU A 47 3.43 12.82 6.02
N ASN A 48 4.20 11.83 6.46
CA ASN A 48 4.93 10.95 5.56
C ASN A 48 4.21 9.60 5.46
N VAL A 49 3.70 9.29 4.28
CA VAL A 49 2.96 8.05 3.97
C VAL A 49 3.81 7.15 3.08
N TYR A 50 3.89 5.87 3.39
CA TYR A 50 4.54 4.85 2.57
C TYR A 50 3.53 3.77 2.22
N ASN A 51 3.14 3.69 0.96
CA ASN A 51 2.07 2.82 0.48
C ASN A 51 2.47 2.15 -0.83
N TRP A 52 1.65 1.23 -1.30
CA TRP A 52 1.81 0.52 -2.56
C TRP A 52 1.71 1.45 -3.77
N SER A 53 2.34 1.05 -4.87
CA SER A 53 2.21 1.74 -6.16
C SER A 53 0.79 1.61 -6.72
N ASP A 54 0.33 2.63 -7.48
CA ASP A 54 -0.99 2.66 -8.12
C ASP A 54 -2.19 2.43 -7.16
N TYR A 55 -2.11 2.90 -5.90
CA TYR A 55 -3.01 2.46 -4.83
C TYR A 55 -3.77 3.60 -4.13
N ILE A 56 -3.94 4.74 -4.79
CA ILE A 56 -4.66 5.92 -4.27
C ILE A 56 -5.37 6.69 -5.39
N ALA A 57 -6.49 7.36 -5.10
CA ALA A 57 -7.13 8.27 -6.04
C ALA A 57 -6.37 9.61 -6.14
N LYS A 58 -6.36 10.21 -7.33
CA LYS A 58 -5.56 11.41 -7.63
C LYS A 58 -5.90 12.62 -6.75
N ASP A 59 -7.15 12.72 -6.32
CA ASP A 59 -7.68 13.84 -5.55
C ASP A 59 -7.63 13.61 -4.03
N THR A 60 -7.30 12.42 -3.56
CA THR A 60 -7.28 12.07 -2.12
C THR A 60 -6.32 12.96 -1.34
N ILE A 61 -5.06 13.08 -1.78
CA ILE A 61 -4.04 13.90 -1.12
C ILE A 61 -4.39 15.39 -1.18
N PRO A 62 -4.69 15.98 -2.35
CA PRO A 62 -5.06 17.40 -2.43
C PRO A 62 -6.27 17.77 -1.55
N ASN A 63 -7.28 16.91 -1.47
CA ASN A 63 -8.44 17.13 -0.64
C ASN A 63 -8.12 17.05 0.86
N PHE A 64 -7.30 16.08 1.27
CA PHE A 64 -6.81 15.97 2.64
C PHE A 64 -6.02 17.23 3.06
N GLU A 65 -5.05 17.64 2.24
CA GLU A 65 -4.24 18.85 2.50
C GLU A 65 -5.11 20.10 2.62
N LYS A 66 -6.09 20.25 1.71
CA LYS A 66 -7.05 21.37 1.74
C LYS A 66 -7.91 21.38 3.01
N GLN A 67 -8.34 20.21 3.46
CA GLN A 67 -9.21 20.05 4.62
C GLN A 67 -8.48 20.25 5.95
N THR A 68 -7.22 19.83 6.04
CA THR A 68 -6.49 19.73 7.31
C THR A 68 -5.35 20.73 7.44
N GLY A 69 -4.85 21.28 6.35
CA GLY A 69 -3.62 22.07 6.30
C GLY A 69 -2.33 21.23 6.44
N VAL A 70 -2.44 19.92 6.61
CA VAL A 70 -1.31 19.00 6.73
C VAL A 70 -0.77 18.66 5.34
N LYS A 71 0.54 18.88 5.12
CA LYS A 71 1.21 18.50 3.87
C LYS A 71 1.53 17.02 3.84
N VAL A 72 1.32 16.35 2.70
CA VAL A 72 1.55 14.93 2.56
C VAL A 72 2.74 14.66 1.64
N ARG A 73 3.74 13.95 2.16
CA ARG A 73 4.73 13.26 1.35
C ARG A 73 4.31 11.81 1.20
N TYR A 74 4.13 11.38 -0.04
CA TYR A 74 3.61 10.05 -0.36
C TYR A 74 4.64 9.29 -1.20
N ASP A 75 5.28 8.30 -0.60
CA ASP A 75 6.26 7.44 -1.24
C ASP A 75 5.67 6.05 -1.49
N ASN A 76 6.19 5.34 -2.50
CA ASN A 76 5.68 4.04 -2.91
C ASN A 76 6.71 2.93 -2.73
N TYR A 77 6.21 1.70 -2.55
CA TYR A 77 6.94 0.45 -2.62
C TYR A 77 6.09 -0.59 -3.39
N ASP A 78 6.69 -1.73 -3.70
CA ASP A 78 6.12 -2.78 -4.54
C ASP A 78 6.15 -4.17 -3.88
N SER A 79 6.69 -4.28 -2.66
CA SER A 79 6.71 -5.54 -1.91
C SER A 79 6.74 -5.33 -0.40
N ASP A 80 6.05 -6.22 0.33
CA ASP A 80 6.11 -6.25 1.80
C ASP A 80 7.53 -6.45 2.33
N ASP A 81 8.39 -7.16 1.60
CA ASP A 81 9.79 -7.36 1.99
C ASP A 81 10.57 -6.03 1.98
N THR A 82 10.31 -5.17 0.99
CA THR A 82 10.89 -3.80 0.93
C THR A 82 10.43 -2.98 2.13
N LEU A 83 9.12 -2.97 2.43
CA LEU A 83 8.58 -2.29 3.61
C LEU A 83 9.16 -2.86 4.91
N GLN A 84 9.20 -4.19 5.03
CA GLN A 84 9.74 -4.89 6.20
C GLN A 84 11.20 -4.51 6.47
N ALA A 85 12.04 -4.53 5.44
CA ALA A 85 13.45 -4.13 5.54
C ALA A 85 13.56 -2.68 6.03
N LYS A 86 12.73 -1.77 5.49
CA LYS A 86 12.69 -0.36 5.89
C LYS A 86 12.30 -0.16 7.35
N LEU A 87 11.30 -0.90 7.84
CA LEU A 87 10.80 -0.80 9.21
C LEU A 87 11.79 -1.39 10.23
N LEU A 88 12.45 -2.50 9.88
CA LEU A 88 13.41 -3.17 10.78
C LEU A 88 14.68 -2.35 11.06
N THR A 89 15.04 -1.40 10.18
CA THR A 89 16.18 -0.51 10.43
C THR A 89 15.92 0.51 11.54
N GLY A 90 14.65 0.69 11.96
CA GLY A 90 14.21 1.78 12.85
C GLY A 90 14.33 3.15 12.18
N ASN A 91 13.71 4.17 12.77
CA ASN A 91 13.66 5.53 12.21
C ASN A 91 13.28 5.52 10.72
N SER A 92 12.18 4.83 10.41
CA SER A 92 11.71 4.63 9.04
C SER A 92 11.50 5.95 8.28
N GLY A 93 11.17 7.02 9.03
CA GLY A 93 10.88 8.34 8.51
C GLY A 93 9.43 8.48 8.04
N TYR A 94 8.60 7.47 8.25
CA TYR A 94 7.19 7.48 7.88
C TYR A 94 6.28 7.57 9.10
N ASP A 95 5.12 8.18 8.91
CA ASP A 95 4.07 8.33 9.93
C ASP A 95 2.93 7.32 9.69
N ILE A 96 2.72 6.93 8.43
CA ILE A 96 1.79 5.88 8.00
C ILE A 96 2.53 4.91 7.08
N VAL A 97 2.28 3.62 7.30
CA VAL A 97 2.69 2.52 6.42
C VAL A 97 1.50 1.60 6.17
N VAL A 98 1.50 0.87 5.04
CA VAL A 98 0.34 0.07 4.62
C VAL A 98 0.75 -1.37 4.28
N PRO A 99 1.25 -2.17 5.25
CA PRO A 99 1.59 -3.57 5.02
C PRO A 99 0.36 -4.44 4.75
N THR A 100 0.56 -5.62 4.16
CA THR A 100 -0.45 -6.67 4.21
C THR A 100 -0.64 -7.19 5.64
N SER A 101 -1.82 -7.67 5.96
CA SER A 101 -2.21 -8.07 7.33
C SER A 101 -1.32 -9.19 7.91
N ASN A 102 -0.85 -10.13 7.08
CA ASN A 102 0.07 -11.19 7.51
C ASN A 102 1.47 -10.63 7.90
N TYR A 103 1.97 -9.62 7.19
CA TYR A 103 3.20 -8.89 7.58
C TYR A 103 2.95 -7.97 8.77
N ALA A 104 1.82 -7.26 8.80
CA ALA A 104 1.44 -6.42 9.94
C ALA A 104 1.40 -7.21 11.25
N GLY A 105 0.85 -8.43 11.24
CA GLY A 105 0.82 -9.30 12.43
C GLY A 105 2.21 -9.60 13.00
N LYS A 106 3.20 -9.83 12.13
CA LYS A 106 4.62 -10.02 12.54
C LYS A 106 5.22 -8.74 13.10
N GLN A 107 4.94 -7.62 12.45
CA GLN A 107 5.43 -6.30 12.83
C GLN A 107 4.83 -5.85 14.15
N ILE A 108 3.56 -6.19 14.44
CA ILE A 108 2.91 -5.99 15.74
C ILE A 108 3.62 -6.80 16.84
N GLN A 109 3.88 -8.09 16.59
CA GLN A 109 4.59 -8.96 17.53
C GLN A 109 6.02 -8.46 17.81
N ALA A 110 6.67 -7.88 16.80
CA ALA A 110 7.98 -7.24 16.95
C ALA A 110 7.93 -5.85 17.60
N GLY A 111 6.76 -5.34 17.97
CA GLY A 111 6.58 -4.04 18.63
C GLY A 111 6.92 -2.83 17.74
N ILE A 112 6.78 -2.99 16.43
CA ILE A 112 7.11 -1.95 15.41
C ILE A 112 6.05 -0.84 15.39
N PHE A 113 4.77 -1.16 15.65
CA PHE A 113 3.66 -0.21 15.56
C PHE A 113 3.24 0.38 16.91
N ALA A 114 2.72 1.59 16.88
CA ALA A 114 2.05 2.23 18.00
C ALA A 114 0.57 1.80 18.03
N PRO A 115 -0.02 1.61 19.22
CA PRO A 115 -1.46 1.39 19.33
C PRO A 115 -2.23 2.63 18.87
N LEU A 116 -3.37 2.41 18.23
CA LEU A 116 -4.24 3.47 17.70
C LEU A 116 -5.11 4.07 18.82
N ASP A 117 -5.16 5.39 18.87
CA ASP A 117 -6.15 6.10 19.69
C ASP A 117 -7.50 6.12 18.96
N LYS A 118 -8.35 5.14 19.25
CA LYS A 118 -9.65 4.98 18.58
C LYS A 118 -10.62 6.13 18.88
N SER A 119 -10.41 6.92 19.93
CA SER A 119 -11.23 8.09 20.22
C SER A 119 -11.09 9.19 19.16
N LYS A 120 -9.97 9.20 18.44
CA LYS A 120 -9.68 10.10 17.30
C LYS A 120 -10.11 9.54 15.94
N LEU A 121 -10.73 8.37 15.90
CA LEU A 121 -11.10 7.64 14.69
C LEU A 121 -12.62 7.37 14.62
N PRO A 122 -13.48 8.41 14.65
CA PRO A 122 -14.94 8.24 14.64
C PRO A 122 -15.49 7.50 13.40
N ASN A 123 -14.75 7.47 12.28
CA ASN A 123 -15.17 6.80 11.05
C ASN A 123 -14.96 5.28 11.09
N LEU A 124 -14.28 4.72 12.11
CA LEU A 124 -14.20 3.27 12.29
C LEU A 124 -15.57 2.60 12.46
N LYS A 125 -16.61 3.35 12.84
CA LYS A 125 -18.01 2.87 12.93
C LYS A 125 -18.58 2.36 11.61
N TYR A 126 -17.97 2.71 10.48
CA TYR A 126 -18.39 2.31 9.14
C TYR A 126 -17.74 1.00 8.66
N LEU A 127 -16.74 0.50 9.39
CA LEU A 127 -16.06 -0.75 9.04
C LEU A 127 -16.99 -1.96 9.25
N ASP A 128 -16.94 -2.90 8.30
CA ASP A 128 -17.68 -4.15 8.36
C ASP A 128 -17.18 -5.04 9.51
N PRO A 129 -18.05 -5.41 10.49
CA PRO A 129 -17.62 -6.20 11.63
C PRO A 129 -17.09 -7.60 11.24
N GLN A 130 -17.59 -8.20 10.15
CA GLN A 130 -17.13 -9.52 9.71
C GLN A 130 -15.72 -9.43 9.13
N LEU A 131 -15.42 -8.40 8.33
CA LEU A 131 -14.09 -8.14 7.81
C LEU A 131 -13.11 -7.78 8.94
N MET A 132 -13.56 -6.98 9.92
CA MET A 132 -12.75 -6.66 11.09
C MET A 132 -12.45 -7.89 11.97
N ALA A 133 -13.34 -8.87 12.03
CA ALA A 133 -13.07 -10.14 12.69
C ALA A 133 -11.97 -10.95 11.98
N LEU A 134 -11.87 -10.86 10.64
CA LEU A 134 -10.77 -11.48 9.88
C LEU A 134 -9.43 -10.77 10.17
N VAL A 135 -9.42 -9.43 10.15
CA VAL A 135 -8.23 -8.62 10.47
C VAL A 135 -7.72 -8.87 11.89
N ALA A 136 -8.64 -9.14 12.84
CA ALA A 136 -8.30 -9.49 14.21
C ALA A 136 -7.44 -10.77 14.32
N GLY A 137 -7.40 -11.62 13.29
CA GLY A 137 -6.47 -12.75 13.22
C GLY A 137 -5.00 -12.33 13.15
N ALA A 138 -4.71 -11.14 12.63
CA ALA A 138 -3.37 -10.54 12.60
C ALA A 138 -3.15 -9.52 13.73
N ASP A 139 -4.20 -8.80 14.14
CA ASP A 139 -4.18 -7.77 15.18
C ASP A 139 -5.28 -8.05 16.23
N PRO A 140 -5.04 -8.89 17.23
CA PRO A 140 -6.02 -9.22 18.26
C PRO A 140 -6.59 -7.99 18.96
N GLY A 141 -7.92 -7.78 18.78
CA GLY A 141 -8.64 -6.61 19.29
C GLY A 141 -8.53 -5.37 18.40
N ASN A 142 -7.99 -5.49 17.18
CA ASN A 142 -7.84 -4.41 16.21
C ASN A 142 -7.23 -3.14 16.85
N LYS A 143 -6.07 -3.31 17.52
CA LYS A 143 -5.45 -2.26 18.33
C LYS A 143 -4.47 -1.40 17.54
N TYR A 144 -3.85 -1.94 16.50
CA TYR A 144 -2.70 -1.34 15.83
C TYR A 144 -2.98 -0.97 14.38
N VAL A 145 -3.97 -1.61 13.73
CA VAL A 145 -4.19 -1.43 12.30
C VAL A 145 -5.66 -1.15 11.96
N VAL A 146 -5.84 -0.46 10.81
CA VAL A 146 -7.14 -0.21 10.17
C VAL A 146 -7.02 -0.64 8.72
N PRO A 147 -7.99 -1.40 8.14
CA PRO A 147 -7.94 -1.79 6.75
C PRO A 147 -7.84 -0.59 5.80
N TRP A 148 -6.94 -0.68 4.80
CA TRP A 148 -6.92 0.20 3.64
C TRP A 148 -7.83 -0.36 2.55
N ALA A 149 -7.57 -1.60 2.15
CA ALA A 149 -8.34 -2.33 1.15
C ALA A 149 -8.13 -3.83 1.34
N TYR A 150 -8.87 -4.64 0.61
CA TYR A 150 -8.61 -6.08 0.52
C TYR A 150 -8.70 -6.55 -0.93
N GLY A 151 -8.16 -7.72 -1.20
CA GLY A 151 -8.17 -8.28 -2.54
C GLY A 151 -7.89 -9.76 -2.56
N THR A 152 -7.93 -10.33 -3.75
CA THR A 152 -7.59 -11.72 -4.01
C THR A 152 -6.40 -11.83 -4.95
N THR A 153 -5.67 -12.94 -4.86
CA THR A 153 -4.60 -13.27 -5.81
C THR A 153 -5.05 -14.40 -6.70
N GLY A 154 -5.02 -14.16 -8.01
CA GLY A 154 -5.55 -15.11 -8.99
C GLY A 154 -4.93 -14.93 -10.36
N LEU A 155 -5.73 -15.09 -11.41
CA LEU A 155 -5.26 -15.24 -12.77
C LEU A 155 -5.79 -14.10 -13.65
N GLY A 156 -4.87 -13.28 -14.19
CA GLY A 156 -5.15 -12.24 -15.16
C GLY A 156 -4.81 -12.67 -16.57
N TYR A 157 -5.64 -12.29 -17.55
CA TYR A 157 -5.48 -12.71 -18.94
C TYR A 157 -5.72 -11.59 -19.93
N ASN A 158 -4.95 -11.63 -21.02
CA ASN A 158 -5.47 -11.22 -22.32
C ASN A 158 -6.34 -12.39 -22.82
N VAL A 159 -7.65 -12.24 -22.69
CA VAL A 159 -8.62 -13.35 -22.90
C VAL A 159 -8.53 -13.89 -24.32
N ASP A 160 -8.47 -13.00 -25.32
CA ASP A 160 -8.45 -13.39 -26.74
C ASP A 160 -7.20 -14.21 -27.07
N LYS A 161 -6.02 -13.77 -26.61
CA LYS A 161 -4.77 -14.50 -26.80
C LYS A 161 -4.77 -15.83 -26.03
N ALA A 162 -5.20 -15.80 -24.75
CA ALA A 162 -5.22 -17.00 -23.91
C ALA A 162 -6.17 -18.08 -24.45
N GLN A 163 -7.38 -17.72 -24.85
CA GLN A 163 -8.34 -18.65 -25.43
C GLN A 163 -7.84 -19.25 -26.75
N LYS A 164 -7.24 -18.43 -27.61
CA LYS A 164 -6.64 -18.91 -28.87
C LYS A 164 -5.54 -19.96 -28.63
N ILE A 165 -4.73 -19.76 -27.59
CA ILE A 165 -3.59 -20.63 -27.25
C ILE A 165 -4.02 -21.89 -26.49
N LEU A 166 -4.91 -21.73 -25.49
CA LEU A 166 -5.33 -22.80 -24.59
C LEU A 166 -6.54 -23.60 -25.10
N GLY A 167 -7.27 -23.06 -26.07
CA GLY A 167 -8.47 -23.69 -26.63
C GLY A 167 -9.59 -23.79 -25.59
N LYS A 168 -10.03 -25.03 -25.29
CA LYS A 168 -11.16 -25.30 -24.38
C LYS A 168 -10.78 -25.37 -22.90
N VAL A 169 -9.54 -25.08 -22.52
CA VAL A 169 -9.13 -25.10 -21.10
C VAL A 169 -9.81 -23.95 -20.38
N PRO A 170 -10.56 -24.20 -19.27
CA PRO A 170 -11.22 -23.12 -18.53
C PRO A 170 -10.20 -22.17 -17.90
N LEU A 171 -10.39 -20.86 -18.07
CA LEU A 171 -9.45 -19.84 -17.60
C LEU A 171 -9.48 -19.65 -16.07
N ASP A 172 -10.52 -20.11 -15.41
CA ASP A 172 -10.72 -20.06 -13.95
C ASP A 172 -10.21 -21.31 -13.22
N ASN A 173 -9.09 -21.89 -13.66
CA ASN A 173 -8.51 -23.10 -13.08
C ASN A 173 -7.01 -22.94 -12.83
N TRP A 174 -6.55 -23.32 -11.63
CA TRP A 174 -5.15 -23.35 -11.26
C TRP A 174 -4.26 -24.22 -12.17
N ASP A 175 -4.86 -25.19 -12.89
CA ASP A 175 -4.16 -26.00 -13.90
C ASP A 175 -3.48 -25.15 -14.99
N ILE A 176 -3.97 -23.95 -15.25
CA ILE A 176 -3.34 -23.04 -16.22
C ILE A 176 -1.92 -22.66 -15.77
N LEU A 177 -1.77 -22.35 -14.48
CA LEU A 177 -0.48 -21.94 -13.91
C LEU A 177 0.39 -23.16 -13.58
N PHE A 178 -0.18 -24.18 -12.92
CA PHE A 178 0.62 -25.22 -12.27
C PHE A 178 0.87 -26.47 -13.12
N LYS A 179 0.17 -26.63 -14.27
CA LYS A 179 0.44 -27.72 -15.23
C LYS A 179 1.37 -27.25 -16.35
N PRO A 180 2.57 -27.86 -16.50
CA PRO A 180 3.53 -27.50 -17.54
C PRO A 180 2.94 -27.50 -18.96
N GLU A 181 2.03 -28.43 -19.26
CA GLU A 181 1.37 -28.54 -20.57
C GLU A 181 0.46 -27.35 -20.91
N ASN A 182 0.04 -26.57 -19.92
CA ASN A 182 -0.77 -25.35 -20.13
C ASN A 182 0.11 -24.11 -20.17
N ILE A 183 0.89 -23.87 -19.09
CA ILE A 183 1.69 -22.64 -18.96
C ILE A 183 2.77 -22.54 -20.03
N SER A 184 3.32 -23.67 -20.52
CA SER A 184 4.31 -23.68 -21.61
C SER A 184 3.80 -23.05 -22.89
N LYS A 185 2.52 -23.23 -23.18
CA LYS A 185 1.87 -22.63 -24.36
C LYS A 185 1.80 -21.09 -24.24
N LEU A 186 1.54 -20.58 -23.01
CA LEU A 186 1.43 -19.15 -22.72
C LEU A 186 2.79 -18.45 -22.73
N LYS A 187 3.91 -19.18 -22.60
CA LYS A 187 5.25 -18.60 -22.64
C LYS A 187 5.49 -17.72 -23.86
N THR A 188 4.92 -18.10 -25.02
CA THR A 188 5.10 -17.38 -26.28
C THR A 188 4.49 -15.98 -26.29
N CYS A 189 3.50 -15.72 -25.43
CA CYS A 189 2.85 -14.40 -25.30
C CYS A 189 3.15 -13.70 -23.97
N GLY A 190 4.08 -14.23 -23.17
CA GLY A 190 4.53 -13.64 -21.92
C GLY A 190 3.71 -14.07 -20.71
N VAL A 191 4.42 -14.55 -19.68
CA VAL A 191 3.89 -14.99 -18.38
C VAL A 191 4.54 -14.20 -17.27
N SER A 192 3.78 -13.41 -16.54
CA SER A 192 4.22 -12.70 -15.35
C SER A 192 3.72 -13.39 -14.08
N VAL A 193 4.57 -13.40 -13.07
CA VAL A 193 4.23 -13.90 -11.73
C VAL A 193 4.65 -12.84 -10.73
N LEU A 194 3.80 -12.58 -9.73
CA LEU A 194 4.14 -11.70 -8.63
C LEU A 194 5.44 -12.12 -7.94
N ASP A 195 6.28 -11.17 -7.59
CA ASP A 195 7.41 -11.39 -6.69
C ASP A 195 6.92 -11.39 -5.23
N ALA A 196 6.05 -12.36 -4.91
CA ALA A 196 5.36 -12.50 -3.63
C ALA A 196 5.37 -13.98 -3.20
N PRO A 197 6.44 -14.42 -2.50
CA PRO A 197 6.63 -15.83 -2.14
C PRO A 197 5.51 -16.40 -1.26
N ASP A 198 4.98 -15.62 -0.31
CA ASP A 198 3.90 -16.01 0.57
C ASP A 198 2.63 -16.38 -0.21
N GLN A 199 2.29 -15.60 -1.21
CA GLN A 199 1.09 -15.81 -2.04
C GLN A 199 1.28 -16.98 -3.01
N MET A 200 2.46 -17.06 -3.64
CA MET A 200 2.74 -18.16 -4.57
C MET A 200 2.80 -19.52 -3.85
N PHE A 201 3.47 -19.59 -2.69
CA PHE A 201 3.49 -20.83 -1.92
C PHE A 201 2.10 -21.19 -1.39
N ALA A 202 1.31 -20.24 -0.89
CA ALA A 202 -0.05 -20.49 -0.42
C ALA A 202 -0.95 -21.05 -1.55
N ALA A 203 -0.90 -20.44 -2.74
CA ALA A 203 -1.63 -20.93 -3.92
C ALA A 203 -1.17 -22.32 -4.36
N THR A 204 0.15 -22.56 -4.33
CA THR A 204 0.71 -23.88 -4.72
C THR A 204 0.36 -24.95 -3.71
N LEU A 205 0.46 -24.68 -2.41
CA LEU A 205 0.06 -25.59 -1.34
C LEU A 205 -1.42 -25.96 -1.47
N HIS A 206 -2.28 -24.97 -1.66
CA HIS A 206 -3.70 -25.19 -1.92
C HIS A 206 -3.91 -26.10 -3.14
N TYR A 207 -3.23 -25.81 -4.25
CA TYR A 207 -3.34 -26.59 -5.47
C TYR A 207 -2.97 -28.09 -5.28
N ILE A 208 -1.96 -28.40 -4.47
CA ILE A 208 -1.55 -29.77 -4.17
C ILE A 208 -2.32 -30.40 -3.00
N GLY A 209 -3.42 -29.77 -2.54
CA GLY A 209 -4.28 -30.29 -1.46
C GLY A 209 -3.67 -30.21 -0.06
N LYS A 210 -2.73 -29.30 0.15
CA LYS A 210 -2.14 -28.99 1.47
C LYS A 210 -2.77 -27.74 2.07
N ASP A 211 -2.60 -27.58 3.39
CA ASP A 211 -2.98 -26.32 4.04
C ASP A 211 -2.19 -25.16 3.43
N PRO A 212 -2.84 -24.13 2.86
CA PRO A 212 -2.16 -22.94 2.33
C PRO A 212 -1.24 -22.24 3.33
N MET A 213 -1.55 -22.41 4.64
CA MET A 213 -0.78 -21.84 5.74
C MET A 213 -0.01 -22.91 6.54
N SER A 214 0.39 -24.00 5.86
CA SER A 214 1.14 -25.09 6.48
C SER A 214 2.39 -24.58 7.22
N THR A 215 2.64 -25.15 8.38
CA THR A 215 3.88 -24.95 9.13
C THR A 215 4.86 -26.11 8.98
N ASN A 216 4.55 -27.10 8.12
CA ASN A 216 5.40 -28.24 7.86
C ASN A 216 6.38 -27.94 6.71
N PRO A 217 7.70 -27.92 6.94
CA PRO A 217 8.70 -27.69 5.89
C PRO A 217 8.61 -28.63 4.69
N ALA A 218 8.17 -29.89 4.90
CA ALA A 218 8.04 -30.86 3.82
C ALA A 218 6.97 -30.46 2.78
N ASP A 219 5.92 -29.78 3.20
CA ASP A 219 4.88 -29.30 2.29
C ASP A 219 5.44 -28.23 1.33
N TYR A 220 6.33 -27.36 1.82
CA TYR A 220 7.01 -26.36 1.00
C TYR A 220 7.98 -26.99 0.00
N GLN A 221 8.63 -28.09 0.36
CA GLN A 221 9.45 -28.86 -0.59
C GLN A 221 8.58 -29.49 -1.68
N ALA A 222 7.41 -30.03 -1.33
CA ALA A 222 6.45 -30.56 -2.31
C ALA A 222 5.93 -29.44 -3.25
N ALA A 223 5.59 -28.27 -2.72
CA ALA A 223 5.20 -27.11 -3.51
C ALA A 223 6.34 -26.68 -4.45
N MET A 224 7.59 -26.64 -3.97
CA MET A 224 8.75 -26.29 -4.78
C MET A 224 8.95 -27.24 -5.97
N GLN A 225 8.63 -28.54 -5.84
CA GLN A 225 8.68 -29.47 -6.98
C GLN A 225 7.70 -29.09 -8.10
N VAL A 226 6.52 -28.56 -7.75
CA VAL A 226 5.56 -28.04 -8.73
C VAL A 226 6.10 -26.76 -9.38
N LEU A 227 6.58 -25.83 -8.56
CA LEU A 227 7.10 -24.55 -9.02
C LEU A 227 8.32 -24.70 -9.94
N LYS A 228 9.24 -25.62 -9.64
CA LYS A 228 10.40 -25.92 -10.51
C LYS A 228 9.98 -26.40 -11.91
N LYS A 229 8.89 -27.19 -12.01
CA LYS A 229 8.39 -27.65 -13.31
C LYS A 229 7.85 -26.53 -14.19
N ILE A 230 7.29 -25.50 -13.58
CA ILE A 230 6.70 -24.36 -14.32
C ILE A 230 7.67 -23.19 -14.50
N ARG A 231 8.74 -23.13 -13.70
CA ARG A 231 9.75 -22.05 -13.73
C ARG A 231 10.29 -21.70 -15.14
N PRO A 232 10.59 -22.68 -16.04
CA PRO A 232 11.10 -22.39 -17.38
C PRO A 232 10.14 -21.60 -18.26
N TYR A 233 8.87 -21.52 -17.89
CA TYR A 233 7.81 -20.87 -18.65
C TYR A 233 7.42 -19.50 -18.09
N ILE A 234 7.92 -19.14 -16.90
CA ILE A 234 7.74 -17.81 -16.30
C ILE A 234 8.70 -16.85 -16.98
N THR A 235 8.17 -15.82 -17.61
CA THR A 235 8.95 -14.78 -18.31
C THR A 235 9.56 -13.79 -17.32
N GLN A 236 8.79 -13.39 -16.29
CA GLN A 236 9.22 -12.42 -15.30
C GLN A 236 8.57 -12.64 -13.94
N PHE A 237 9.27 -12.16 -12.90
CA PHE A 237 8.73 -11.95 -11.56
C PHE A 237 8.60 -10.44 -11.35
N ASN A 238 7.37 -9.94 -11.24
CA ASN A 238 7.12 -8.50 -11.23
C ASN A 238 5.81 -8.20 -10.49
N SER A 239 5.85 -7.34 -9.47
CA SER A 239 4.71 -7.01 -8.62
C SER A 239 4.05 -5.65 -8.93
N SER A 240 4.57 -4.86 -9.88
CA SER A 240 3.94 -3.57 -10.25
C SER A 240 3.94 -3.32 -11.75
N GLY A 241 5.06 -3.53 -12.43
CA GLY A 241 5.20 -3.26 -13.87
C GLY A 241 4.30 -4.11 -14.76
N TYR A 242 3.89 -5.29 -14.29
CA TYR A 242 3.04 -6.21 -15.06
C TYR A 242 1.67 -5.61 -15.47
N ILE A 243 1.16 -4.61 -14.73
CA ILE A 243 -0.05 -3.86 -15.10
C ILE A 243 0.14 -3.23 -16.49
N ASN A 244 1.24 -2.51 -16.66
CA ASN A 244 1.55 -1.84 -17.92
C ASN A 244 1.91 -2.83 -19.02
N ASP A 245 2.59 -3.94 -18.69
CA ASP A 245 2.92 -5.00 -19.64
C ASP A 245 1.66 -5.69 -20.19
N MET A 246 0.62 -5.88 -19.33
CA MET A 246 -0.70 -6.34 -19.76
C MET A 246 -1.38 -5.34 -20.71
N VAL A 247 -1.35 -4.04 -20.35
CA VAL A 247 -1.90 -2.96 -21.17
C VAL A 247 -1.14 -2.80 -22.49
N GLY A 248 0.17 -3.02 -22.48
CA GLY A 248 1.01 -3.04 -23.69
C GLY A 248 0.75 -4.23 -24.59
N GLY A 249 0.34 -5.36 -24.00
CA GLY A 249 0.17 -6.64 -24.68
C GLY A 249 1.47 -7.46 -24.74
N ASP A 250 2.48 -7.07 -23.95
CA ASP A 250 3.79 -7.72 -23.80
C ASP A 250 3.69 -9.03 -23.04
N ILE A 251 2.67 -9.12 -22.14
CA ILE A 251 2.27 -10.37 -21.47
C ILE A 251 0.78 -10.65 -21.73
N CYS A 252 0.43 -11.93 -21.76
CA CYS A 252 -0.95 -12.37 -21.92
C CYS A 252 -1.50 -13.10 -20.71
N PHE A 253 -0.66 -13.38 -19.74
CA PHE A 253 -1.01 -14.08 -18.50
C PHE A 253 -0.26 -13.48 -17.32
N ALA A 254 -0.98 -13.30 -16.22
CA ALA A 254 -0.42 -12.90 -14.94
C ALA A 254 -1.00 -13.73 -13.79
N PHE A 255 -0.15 -14.29 -12.93
CA PHE A 255 -0.50 -14.56 -11.54
C PHE A 255 -0.39 -13.23 -10.83
N GLY A 256 -1.53 -12.61 -10.51
CA GLY A 256 -1.60 -11.20 -10.12
C GLY A 256 -2.70 -10.89 -9.12
N TRP A 257 -2.72 -9.66 -8.66
CA TRP A 257 -3.74 -9.13 -7.76
C TRP A 257 -4.98 -8.68 -8.53
N SER A 258 -6.16 -8.88 -7.92
CA SER A 258 -7.44 -8.61 -8.55
C SER A 258 -7.58 -7.16 -9.05
N GLY A 259 -7.33 -6.18 -8.21
CA GLY A 259 -7.45 -4.77 -8.58
C GLY A 259 -6.46 -4.33 -9.65
N ASP A 260 -5.22 -4.83 -9.62
CA ASP A 260 -4.20 -4.52 -10.61
C ASP A 260 -4.60 -4.97 -12.02
N VAL A 261 -5.16 -6.19 -12.11
CA VAL A 261 -5.66 -6.69 -13.41
C VAL A 261 -6.87 -5.88 -13.86
N VAL A 262 -7.74 -5.44 -12.93
CA VAL A 262 -8.86 -4.54 -13.26
C VAL A 262 -8.37 -3.15 -13.65
N ILE A 263 -7.33 -2.61 -13.01
CA ILE A 263 -6.63 -1.38 -13.46
C ILE A 263 -6.15 -1.56 -14.91
N ALA A 264 -5.45 -2.67 -15.18
CA ALA A 264 -4.97 -2.96 -16.53
C ALA A 264 -6.12 -3.04 -17.55
N LYS A 265 -7.25 -3.70 -17.20
CA LYS A 265 -8.47 -3.78 -17.99
C LYS A 265 -9.00 -2.39 -18.36
N HIS A 266 -9.16 -1.51 -17.37
CA HIS A 266 -9.68 -0.16 -17.62
C HIS A 266 -8.69 0.70 -18.42
N ARG A 267 -7.39 0.66 -18.12
CA ARG A 267 -6.36 1.34 -18.91
C ARG A 267 -6.33 0.86 -20.39
N ALA A 268 -6.53 -0.45 -20.62
CA ALA A 268 -6.61 -1.00 -21.98
C ALA A 268 -7.86 -0.51 -22.72
N LEU A 269 -9.02 -0.44 -22.04
CA LEU A 269 -10.26 0.11 -22.60
C LEU A 269 -10.11 1.59 -22.96
N GLU A 270 -9.56 2.41 -22.07
CA GLU A 270 -9.29 3.84 -22.30
C GLU A 270 -8.33 4.04 -23.49
N ALA A 271 -7.30 3.20 -23.59
CA ALA A 271 -6.34 3.18 -24.68
C ALA A 271 -6.88 2.52 -25.97
N LYS A 272 -8.17 2.11 -26.00
CA LYS A 272 -8.83 1.46 -27.14
C LYS A 272 -8.04 0.26 -27.68
N LYS A 273 -7.47 -0.54 -26.79
CA LYS A 273 -6.73 -1.75 -27.19
C LYS A 273 -7.68 -2.77 -27.82
N PRO A 274 -7.24 -3.52 -28.87
CA PRO A 274 -8.10 -4.46 -29.61
C PRO A 274 -8.24 -5.83 -28.92
N TYR A 275 -8.18 -5.89 -27.61
CA TYR A 275 -8.28 -7.13 -26.80
C TYR A 275 -8.87 -6.85 -25.44
N LYS A 276 -9.37 -7.90 -24.77
CA LYS A 276 -9.96 -7.84 -23.44
C LYS A 276 -8.99 -8.37 -22.40
N LEU A 277 -8.84 -7.61 -21.30
CA LEU A 277 -8.18 -8.08 -20.09
C LEU A 277 -9.24 -8.46 -19.06
N GLU A 278 -9.10 -9.61 -18.42
CA GLU A 278 -10.01 -10.08 -17.37
C GLU A 278 -9.23 -10.78 -16.26
N TYR A 279 -9.79 -10.71 -15.06
CA TYR A 279 -9.30 -11.39 -13.87
C TYR A 279 -10.25 -12.53 -13.48
N TYR A 280 -9.69 -13.64 -13.05
CA TYR A 280 -10.44 -14.79 -12.54
C TYR A 280 -9.92 -15.23 -11.19
N VAL A 281 -10.83 -15.38 -10.22
CA VAL A 281 -10.58 -16.17 -9.02
C VAL A 281 -10.66 -17.63 -9.43
N PRO A 282 -9.59 -18.44 -9.27
CA PRO A 282 -9.62 -19.84 -9.66
C PRO A 282 -10.63 -20.66 -8.86
N LYS A 283 -11.30 -21.58 -9.53
CA LYS A 283 -12.19 -22.54 -8.89
C LYS A 283 -11.47 -23.33 -7.80
N GLY A 284 -12.18 -23.57 -6.70
CA GLY A 284 -11.63 -24.26 -5.53
C GLY A 284 -10.99 -23.34 -4.51
N GLY A 285 -10.79 -22.05 -4.83
CA GLY A 285 -10.32 -21.03 -3.89
C GLY A 285 -9.03 -20.34 -4.29
N ALA A 286 -8.79 -19.21 -3.66
CA ALA A 286 -7.64 -18.35 -3.89
C ALA A 286 -7.23 -17.60 -2.61
N PRO A 287 -5.99 -17.10 -2.51
CA PRO A 287 -5.60 -16.23 -1.41
C PRO A 287 -6.46 -14.98 -1.36
N VAL A 288 -6.93 -14.63 -0.16
CA VAL A 288 -7.48 -13.31 0.18
C VAL A 288 -6.56 -12.65 1.19
N TRP A 289 -6.36 -11.35 1.05
CA TRP A 289 -5.48 -10.56 1.90
C TRP A 289 -6.10 -9.19 2.17
N PHE A 290 -5.64 -8.55 3.25
CA PHE A 290 -5.96 -7.18 3.60
C PHE A 290 -4.69 -6.35 3.64
N ASP A 291 -4.73 -5.17 3.06
CA ASP A 291 -3.75 -4.14 3.33
C ASP A 291 -4.26 -3.24 4.44
N VAL A 292 -3.40 -2.90 5.37
CA VAL A 292 -3.81 -2.24 6.60
C VAL A 292 -2.92 -1.04 6.91
N MET A 293 -3.54 0.09 7.24
CA MET A 293 -2.84 1.28 7.72
C MET A 293 -2.34 1.04 9.14
N ALA A 294 -1.07 1.32 9.38
CA ALA A 294 -0.42 1.28 10.68
C ALA A 294 0.43 2.52 10.92
N ILE A 295 0.61 2.88 12.19
CA ILE A 295 1.46 3.98 12.63
C ILE A 295 2.74 3.39 13.21
N PRO A 296 3.92 3.60 12.60
CA PRO A 296 5.19 3.19 13.19
C PRO A 296 5.38 3.78 14.58
N LYS A 297 5.99 3.02 15.49
CA LYS A 297 6.21 3.49 16.88
C LYS A 297 7.06 4.75 16.95
N ASP A 298 7.99 4.89 16.00
CA ASP A 298 8.90 6.03 15.83
C ASP A 298 8.33 7.17 14.98
N ALA A 299 7.07 7.08 14.54
CA ALA A 299 6.38 8.15 13.82
C ALA A 299 6.40 9.46 14.58
N LYS A 300 6.72 10.54 13.88
CA LYS A 300 6.87 11.87 14.48
C LYS A 300 5.55 12.64 14.54
N ASN A 301 4.63 12.37 13.62
CA ASN A 301 3.39 13.12 13.43
C ASN A 301 2.15 12.23 13.63
N LYS A 302 2.06 11.53 14.80
CA LYS A 302 1.00 10.55 15.09
C LYS A 302 -0.40 11.13 15.04
N ASP A 303 -0.59 12.39 15.42
CA ASP A 303 -1.90 13.05 15.34
C ASP A 303 -2.32 13.28 13.88
N ALA A 304 -1.41 13.70 13.01
CA ALA A 304 -1.67 13.81 11.58
C ALA A 304 -1.92 12.42 10.94
N ALA A 305 -1.22 11.40 11.42
CA ALA A 305 -1.46 10.00 11.01
C ALA A 305 -2.87 9.51 11.37
N LEU A 306 -3.34 9.81 12.58
CA LEU A 306 -4.72 9.49 12.98
C LEU A 306 -5.75 10.29 12.18
N GLN A 307 -5.49 11.57 11.89
CA GLN A 307 -6.35 12.36 10.99
C GLN A 307 -6.42 11.74 9.59
N TRP A 308 -5.28 11.26 9.04
CA TRP A 308 -5.24 10.57 7.75
C TRP A 308 -6.07 9.30 7.77
N ILE A 309 -5.88 8.42 8.77
CA ILE A 309 -6.67 7.18 8.90
C ILE A 309 -8.16 7.51 8.95
N ASN A 310 -8.57 8.48 9.79
CA ASN A 310 -9.98 8.85 9.89
C ASN A 310 -10.54 9.46 8.60
N TYR A 311 -9.72 10.22 7.87
CA TYR A 311 -10.10 10.80 6.57
C TYR A 311 -10.28 9.71 5.51
N ILE A 312 -9.36 8.76 5.42
CA ILE A 312 -9.46 7.62 4.50
C ILE A 312 -10.73 6.81 4.77
N GLU A 313 -11.12 6.65 6.04
CA GLU A 313 -12.33 5.94 6.44
C GLU A 313 -13.62 6.77 6.29
N ASP A 314 -13.58 7.97 5.73
CA ASP A 314 -14.80 8.62 5.25
C ASP A 314 -15.37 7.82 4.07
N PRO A 315 -16.67 7.45 4.09
CA PRO A 315 -17.26 6.60 3.06
C PRO A 315 -17.11 7.12 1.63
N LYS A 316 -17.17 8.43 1.41
CA LYS A 316 -17.02 9.02 0.07
C LYS A 316 -15.56 9.05 -0.38
N VAL A 317 -14.64 9.34 0.54
CA VAL A 317 -13.20 9.29 0.27
C VAL A 317 -12.78 7.88 -0.09
N HIS A 318 -13.20 6.90 0.72
CA HIS A 318 -12.85 5.49 0.46
C HIS A 318 -13.47 4.97 -0.84
N ALA A 319 -14.72 5.33 -1.14
CA ALA A 319 -15.34 4.98 -2.42
C ALA A 319 -14.60 5.58 -3.62
N ALA A 320 -14.11 6.82 -3.51
CA ALA A 320 -13.29 7.42 -4.56
C ALA A 320 -11.98 6.63 -4.79
N ILE A 321 -11.35 6.17 -3.71
CA ILE A 321 -10.18 5.29 -3.79
C ILE A 321 -10.56 3.96 -4.48
N THR A 322 -11.60 3.26 -4.01
CA THR A 322 -12.07 2.02 -4.65
C THR A 322 -12.37 2.20 -6.14
N ASN A 323 -12.99 3.33 -6.52
CA ASN A 323 -13.28 3.65 -7.92
C ASN A 323 -12.03 3.89 -8.78
N ALA A 324 -10.92 4.27 -8.15
CA ALA A 324 -9.65 4.53 -8.83
C ALA A 324 -8.76 3.29 -8.90
N VAL A 325 -8.73 2.48 -7.82
CA VAL A 325 -7.78 1.37 -7.68
C VAL A 325 -8.43 -0.01 -7.79
N TYR A 326 -9.76 -0.07 -7.89
CA TYR A 326 -10.55 -1.29 -8.09
C TYR A 326 -10.33 -2.37 -7.01
N TYR A 327 -9.93 -1.97 -5.82
CA TYR A 327 -9.90 -2.81 -4.63
C TYR A 327 -11.05 -2.46 -3.71
N PRO A 328 -11.78 -3.45 -3.17
CA PRO A 328 -12.88 -3.20 -2.26
C PRO A 328 -12.37 -2.71 -0.90
N SER A 329 -13.17 -1.85 -0.30
CA SER A 329 -12.96 -1.34 1.05
C SER A 329 -13.61 -2.23 2.09
N ALA A 330 -13.02 -2.30 3.29
CA ALA A 330 -13.68 -2.84 4.47
C ALA A 330 -14.75 -1.88 5.06
N ASN A 331 -14.85 -0.66 4.55
CA ASN A 331 -15.89 0.31 4.92
C ASN A 331 -17.21 -0.04 4.22
N ALA A 332 -18.17 -0.60 4.96
CA ALA A 332 -19.44 -1.06 4.40
C ALA A 332 -20.28 0.10 3.82
N GLU A 333 -20.21 1.30 4.41
CA GLU A 333 -20.92 2.46 3.90
C GLU A 333 -20.33 2.99 2.60
N ALA A 334 -19.02 2.81 2.36
CA ALA A 334 -18.35 3.27 1.15
C ALA A 334 -18.95 2.63 -0.12
N ARG A 335 -19.40 1.36 -0.04
CA ARG A 335 -19.97 0.65 -1.20
C ARG A 335 -21.14 1.39 -1.85
N LYS A 336 -21.91 2.17 -1.06
CA LYS A 336 -23.04 2.98 -1.57
C LYS A 336 -22.63 4.08 -2.55
N TYR A 337 -21.37 4.51 -2.50
CA TYR A 337 -20.80 5.57 -3.32
C TYR A 337 -19.85 5.05 -4.42
N VAL A 338 -19.61 3.74 -4.45
CA VAL A 338 -18.83 3.08 -5.51
C VAL A 338 -19.64 3.08 -6.80
N ARG A 339 -19.00 3.36 -7.92
CA ARG A 339 -19.64 3.34 -9.25
C ARG A 339 -20.25 1.96 -9.53
N PRO A 340 -21.42 1.89 -10.20
CA PRO A 340 -22.10 0.61 -10.47
C PRO A 340 -21.26 -0.38 -11.29
N ASP A 341 -20.42 0.10 -12.21
CA ASP A 341 -19.52 -0.73 -13.02
C ASP A 341 -18.44 -1.41 -12.16
N VAL A 342 -17.98 -0.75 -11.10
CA VAL A 342 -17.00 -1.28 -10.14
C VAL A 342 -17.68 -2.14 -9.06
N ALA A 343 -18.83 -1.66 -8.52
CA ALA A 343 -19.55 -2.37 -7.47
C ALA A 343 -20.12 -3.72 -7.91
N ASN A 344 -20.35 -3.90 -9.22
CA ASN A 344 -20.87 -5.12 -9.85
C ASN A 344 -19.80 -5.94 -10.57
N ASP A 345 -18.53 -5.51 -10.60
CA ASP A 345 -17.44 -6.31 -11.19
C ASP A 345 -17.07 -7.45 -10.22
N PRO A 346 -17.22 -8.73 -10.63
CA PRO A 346 -16.89 -9.88 -9.76
C PRO A 346 -15.39 -10.00 -9.45
N ALA A 347 -14.52 -9.32 -10.18
CA ALA A 347 -13.10 -9.22 -9.87
C ALA A 347 -12.83 -8.31 -8.67
N VAL A 348 -13.70 -7.30 -8.45
CA VAL A 348 -13.64 -6.40 -7.30
C VAL A 348 -14.46 -6.96 -6.14
N TYR A 349 -15.73 -7.32 -6.39
CA TYR A 349 -16.64 -7.86 -5.40
C TYR A 349 -17.07 -9.28 -5.80
N PRO A 350 -16.30 -10.31 -5.46
CA PRO A 350 -16.61 -11.69 -5.83
C PRO A 350 -17.99 -12.13 -5.32
N HIS A 351 -18.64 -13.02 -6.10
CA HIS A 351 -19.92 -13.61 -5.69
C HIS A 351 -19.78 -14.34 -4.35
N PRO A 352 -20.80 -14.34 -3.48
CA PRO A 352 -20.74 -14.97 -2.16
C PRO A 352 -20.27 -16.43 -2.16
N ASP A 353 -20.56 -17.21 -3.19
CA ASP A 353 -20.10 -18.59 -3.29
C ASP A 353 -18.59 -18.69 -3.58
N VAL A 354 -18.02 -17.72 -4.30
CA VAL A 354 -16.56 -17.61 -4.48
C VAL A 354 -15.90 -17.20 -3.16
N VAL A 355 -16.50 -16.23 -2.45
CA VAL A 355 -15.97 -15.76 -1.15
C VAL A 355 -15.81 -16.90 -0.16
N LYS A 356 -16.71 -17.88 -0.12
CA LYS A 356 -16.64 -19.06 0.76
C LYS A 356 -15.44 -19.98 0.48
N THR A 357 -14.85 -19.90 -0.70
CA THR A 357 -13.69 -20.71 -1.10
C THR A 357 -12.36 -20.00 -0.87
N LEU A 358 -12.38 -18.70 -0.55
CA LEU A 358 -11.16 -17.94 -0.31
C LEU A 358 -10.50 -18.36 1.01
N PHE A 359 -9.17 -18.30 1.05
CA PHE A 359 -8.39 -18.57 2.25
C PHE A 359 -7.53 -17.36 2.60
N LEU A 360 -7.59 -16.97 3.89
CA LEU A 360 -6.87 -15.81 4.39
C LEU A 360 -5.38 -16.11 4.57
N LEU A 361 -4.52 -15.24 4.06
CA LEU A 361 -3.10 -15.25 4.40
C LEU A 361 -2.91 -14.81 5.85
N LYS A 362 -2.22 -15.67 6.64
CA LYS A 362 -1.94 -15.45 8.06
C LYS A 362 -0.45 -15.32 8.32
N PRO A 363 -0.03 -14.68 9.42
CA PRO A 363 1.37 -14.71 9.83
C PRO A 363 1.87 -16.15 9.99
N LEU A 364 2.99 -16.48 9.35
CA LEU A 364 3.66 -17.76 9.49
C LEU A 364 4.81 -17.67 10.51
N PRO A 365 5.21 -18.79 11.14
CA PRO A 365 6.40 -18.82 12.01
C PRO A 365 7.66 -18.34 11.27
N PRO A 366 8.62 -17.69 11.97
CA PRO A 366 9.82 -17.14 11.35
C PRO A 366 10.67 -18.16 10.57
N GLU A 367 10.71 -19.42 11.03
CA GLU A 367 11.43 -20.49 10.36
C GLU A 367 10.81 -20.83 9.00
N ILE A 368 9.49 -20.82 8.89
CA ILE A 368 8.77 -21.05 7.63
C ILE A 368 8.95 -19.88 6.67
N GLN A 369 8.94 -18.66 7.18
CA GLN A 369 9.20 -17.47 6.35
C GLN A 369 10.61 -17.51 5.75
N ARG A 370 11.64 -17.81 6.59
CA ARG A 370 13.01 -17.98 6.10
C ARG A 370 13.10 -19.09 5.06
N LEU A 371 12.34 -20.18 5.24
CA LEU A 371 12.28 -21.27 4.27
C LEU A 371 11.67 -20.78 2.95
N GLN A 372 10.52 -20.10 2.97
CA GLN A 372 9.89 -19.51 1.79
C GLN A 372 10.86 -18.57 1.04
N THR A 373 11.49 -17.62 1.73
CA THR A 373 12.45 -16.69 1.11
C THR A 373 13.63 -17.41 0.45
N ARG A 374 14.18 -18.43 1.11
CA ARG A 374 15.27 -19.23 0.54
C ARG A 374 14.83 -19.98 -0.70
N LEU A 375 13.71 -20.71 -0.64
CA LEU A 375 13.17 -21.47 -1.77
C LEU A 375 12.77 -20.56 -2.93
N TRP A 376 12.24 -19.38 -2.63
CA TRP A 376 11.88 -18.38 -3.64
C TRP A 376 13.11 -17.85 -4.37
N THR A 377 14.17 -17.54 -3.64
CA THR A 377 15.45 -17.12 -4.23
C THR A 377 16.05 -18.22 -5.12
N GLU A 378 15.99 -19.48 -4.67
CA GLU A 378 16.39 -20.65 -5.45
C GLU A 378 15.57 -20.76 -6.75
N LEU A 379 14.23 -20.66 -6.65
CA LEU A 379 13.33 -20.72 -7.81
C LEU A 379 13.64 -19.61 -8.81
N LYS A 380 13.78 -18.36 -8.36
CA LYS A 380 14.06 -17.23 -9.26
C LYS A 380 15.39 -17.37 -9.96
N SER A 381 16.41 -17.88 -9.29
CA SER A 381 17.74 -18.10 -9.87
C SER A 381 17.80 -19.27 -10.87
N GLY A 382 16.74 -20.09 -10.95
CA GLY A 382 16.69 -21.25 -11.83
C GLY A 382 17.58 -22.43 -11.38
N ARG A 383 17.90 -22.49 -10.09
CA ARG A 383 18.72 -23.56 -9.46
C ARG A 383 17.88 -24.67 -8.84
#